data_d580e044fc54712d38cc7c61ed2de17a
#
_entry.id   d580e044fc54712d38cc7c61ed2de17a
#
_cell.length_a   1.000
_cell.length_b   1.000
_cell.length_c   1.000
_cell.angle_alpha   90.00
_cell.angle_beta   90.00
_cell.angle_gamma   90.00
#
_symmetry.space_group_name_H-M   'P 1'
#
loop_
_entity.id
_entity.type
_entity.pdbx_description
1 polymer ?
#
loop_
_entity_poly.entity_id
_entity_poly.type
_entity_poly.pdbx_seq_one_letter_code
_entity_poly.pdbx_strand_id
1 'polypeptide(L)'
;KFRREQKKEQEKRIIITKKTERRKRASFRCCFVRLRKQRKQYRFRKKRSKNRRENCVTKRNEMEENRASKYTSYCTNREICKNVSKKQKEIAQTEQKYVWMKSLSDTASGMLNGKAKIELETYVQMAYFDRILIRANRRMLTMSSGQYELKREEETGSRKEKAGLELCVIDHYNGTKRSVKTLSGGESFQASLSLALGLSDEIQSYAGGIRMDSMFVDEGFGSLDEDALEQALKALLQLTEGNRLVGIISHVSELKDQIDKKIIVTKQRTPEGVSSVARVE
;
A
#
# COMPACT_ATOMS: atom_id res chain seq x y z
N LYS A 1 9.76 -8.83 -7.69
CA LYS A 1 9.16 -9.90 -8.53
C LYS A 1 8.00 -10.61 -7.82
N PHE A 2 8.19 -11.13 -6.60
CA PHE A 2 7.20 -11.91 -5.83
C PHE A 2 5.83 -11.21 -5.62
N ARG A 3 5.81 -9.91 -5.28
CA ARG A 3 4.56 -9.13 -5.13
C ARG A 3 3.77 -8.97 -6.45
N ARG A 4 4.47 -8.88 -7.59
CA ARG A 4 3.81 -8.81 -8.91
C ARG A 4 3.18 -10.15 -9.31
N GLU A 5 3.78 -11.26 -8.92
CA GLU A 5 3.22 -12.58 -9.16
C GLU A 5 2.01 -12.86 -8.29
N GLN A 6 2.03 -12.51 -7.02
CA GLN A 6 0.85 -12.61 -6.14
C GLN A 6 -0.33 -11.78 -6.64
N LYS A 7 -0.07 -10.57 -7.16
CA LYS A 7 -1.12 -9.72 -7.73
C LYS A 7 -1.74 -10.32 -8.99
N LYS A 8 -0.91 -10.86 -9.88
CA LYS A 8 -1.36 -11.58 -11.08
C LYS A 8 -2.15 -12.85 -10.74
N GLU A 9 -1.77 -13.55 -9.68
CA GLU A 9 -2.46 -14.75 -9.22
C GLU A 9 -3.84 -14.41 -8.61
N GLN A 10 -3.94 -13.34 -7.84
CA GLN A 10 -5.23 -12.82 -7.34
C GLN A 10 -6.15 -12.37 -8.48
N GLU A 11 -5.63 -11.66 -9.48
CA GLU A 11 -6.39 -11.27 -10.67
C GLU A 11 -6.90 -12.48 -11.44
N LYS A 12 -6.07 -13.52 -11.61
CA LYS A 12 -6.49 -14.80 -12.24
C LYS A 12 -7.61 -15.47 -11.45
N ARG A 13 -7.52 -15.53 -10.13
CA ARG A 13 -8.58 -16.12 -9.28
C ARG A 13 -9.89 -15.34 -9.41
N ILE A 14 -9.85 -14.02 -9.44
CA ILE A 14 -11.03 -13.15 -9.63
C ILE A 14 -11.67 -13.40 -11.02
N ILE A 15 -10.84 -13.53 -12.08
CA ILE A 15 -11.33 -13.81 -13.43
C ILE A 15 -11.99 -15.19 -13.52
N ILE A 16 -11.39 -16.21 -12.88
CA ILE A 16 -11.93 -17.57 -12.84
C ILE A 16 -13.28 -17.58 -12.10
N THR A 17 -13.38 -16.90 -10.97
CA THR A 17 -14.61 -16.80 -10.18
C THR A 17 -15.73 -16.12 -10.96
N LYS A 18 -15.45 -15.00 -11.65
CA LYS A 18 -16.41 -14.31 -12.52
C LYS A 18 -16.87 -15.18 -13.70
N LYS A 19 -15.98 -15.95 -14.31
CA LYS A 19 -16.34 -16.90 -15.39
C LYS A 19 -17.24 -18.00 -14.87
N THR A 20 -16.99 -18.55 -13.70
CA THR A 20 -17.81 -19.61 -13.08
C THR A 20 -19.19 -19.11 -12.69
N GLU A 21 -19.30 -17.90 -12.16
CA GLU A 21 -20.60 -17.28 -11.85
C GLU A 21 -21.44 -16.98 -13.09
N ARG A 22 -20.82 -16.47 -14.16
CA ARG A 22 -21.53 -16.28 -15.44
C ARG A 22 -22.06 -17.60 -16.01
N ARG A 23 -21.28 -18.69 -15.92
CA ARG A 23 -21.73 -20.02 -16.34
C ARG A 23 -22.88 -20.54 -15.47
N LYS A 24 -22.84 -20.36 -14.16
CA LYS A 24 -23.92 -20.73 -13.23
C LYS A 24 -25.22 -19.96 -13.51
N ARG A 25 -25.14 -18.62 -13.73
CA ARG A 25 -26.29 -17.77 -14.07
C ARG A 25 -26.92 -18.13 -15.42
N ALA A 26 -26.11 -18.48 -16.43
CA ALA A 26 -26.59 -18.93 -17.73
C ALA A 26 -27.35 -20.28 -17.64
N SER A 27 -26.80 -21.23 -16.90
CA SER A 27 -27.44 -22.52 -16.61
C SER A 27 -28.79 -22.35 -15.89
N PHE A 28 -28.82 -21.40 -14.91
CA PHE A 28 -30.02 -21.05 -14.16
C PHE A 28 -31.17 -20.50 -15.06
N ARG A 29 -30.87 -19.54 -15.94
CA ARG A 29 -31.85 -18.96 -16.87
C ARG A 29 -32.42 -20.01 -17.81
N CYS A 30 -31.58 -20.92 -18.29
CA CYS A 30 -32.00 -22.00 -19.17
C CYS A 30 -33.00 -22.96 -18.48
N CYS A 31 -32.75 -23.31 -17.22
CA CYS A 31 -33.64 -24.15 -16.41
C CYS A 31 -35.00 -23.48 -16.15
N PHE A 32 -35.02 -22.17 -15.84
CA PHE A 32 -36.24 -21.41 -15.56
C PHE A 32 -37.14 -21.22 -16.80
N VAL A 33 -36.55 -21.00 -17.97
CA VAL A 33 -37.27 -20.94 -19.25
C VAL A 33 -37.87 -22.29 -19.59
N ARG A 34 -37.17 -23.39 -19.33
CA ARG A 34 -37.63 -24.75 -19.53
C ARG A 34 -38.86 -25.08 -18.64
N LEU A 35 -38.84 -24.68 -17.39
CA LEU A 35 -39.94 -24.83 -16.44
C LEU A 35 -41.20 -24.04 -16.84
N ARG A 36 -41.02 -22.78 -17.36
CA ARG A 36 -42.16 -22.00 -17.89
C ARG A 36 -42.79 -22.63 -19.13
N LYS A 37 -41.99 -23.19 -20.04
CA LYS A 37 -42.50 -23.95 -21.22
C LYS A 37 -43.27 -25.21 -20.80
N GLN A 38 -42.78 -25.97 -19.83
CA GLN A 38 -43.43 -27.14 -19.28
C GLN A 38 -44.78 -26.78 -18.61
N ARG A 39 -44.88 -25.69 -17.83
CA ARG A 39 -46.15 -25.20 -17.25
C ARG A 39 -47.19 -24.80 -18.31
N LYS A 40 -46.74 -24.09 -19.39
CA LYS A 40 -47.65 -23.74 -20.51
C LYS A 40 -48.16 -24.99 -21.23
N GLN A 41 -47.30 -25.99 -21.52
CA GLN A 41 -47.69 -27.25 -22.10
C GLN A 41 -48.66 -28.04 -21.21
N TYR A 42 -48.47 -28.04 -19.90
CA TYR A 42 -49.35 -28.68 -18.92
C TYR A 42 -50.76 -28.06 -18.92
N ARG A 43 -50.89 -26.72 -18.90
CA ARG A 43 -52.17 -26.01 -18.94
C ARG A 43 -52.92 -26.28 -20.26
N PHE A 44 -52.22 -26.34 -21.36
CA PHE A 44 -52.82 -26.60 -22.68
C PHE A 44 -53.35 -28.03 -22.82
N ARG A 45 -52.64 -29.05 -22.33
CA ARG A 45 -53.09 -30.45 -22.32
C ARG A 45 -54.32 -30.71 -21.40
N LYS A 46 -54.36 -30.00 -20.27
CA LYS A 46 -55.47 -30.09 -19.32
C LYS A 46 -56.81 -29.59 -19.93
N LYS A 47 -56.72 -28.56 -20.77
CA LYS A 47 -57.88 -28.00 -21.47
C LYS A 47 -58.42 -28.98 -22.57
N ARG A 48 -57.53 -29.72 -23.24
CA ARG A 48 -57.86 -30.67 -24.33
C ARG A 48 -58.42 -31.99 -23.79
N SER A 49 -58.09 -32.39 -22.57
CA SER A 49 -58.60 -33.62 -21.96
C SER A 49 -60.03 -33.48 -21.46
N LYS A 50 -60.59 -32.29 -21.28
CA LYS A 50 -61.99 -32.03 -20.88
C LYS A 50 -62.99 -32.38 -21.94
N ASN A 51 -62.62 -32.44 -23.24
CA ASN A 51 -63.52 -32.68 -24.36
C ASN A 51 -63.54 -34.11 -24.87
N ARG A 52 -62.90 -35.07 -24.21
CA ARG A 52 -62.87 -36.47 -24.70
C ARG A 52 -63.20 -37.47 -23.61
N ARG A 53 -64.35 -37.25 -22.93
CA ARG A 53 -64.87 -38.19 -21.92
C ARG A 53 -65.43 -39.50 -22.44
N GLU A 54 -65.51 -39.73 -23.78
CA GLU A 54 -66.31 -40.85 -24.34
C GLU A 54 -65.50 -42.08 -24.72
N ASN A 55 -64.18 -42.14 -24.63
CA ASN A 55 -63.43 -43.40 -24.88
C ASN A 55 -62.66 -43.83 -23.61
N CYS A 56 -63.44 -44.42 -22.68
CA CYS A 56 -63.02 -44.40 -21.30
C CYS A 56 -62.02 -45.47 -20.79
N VAL A 57 -61.81 -46.57 -21.45
CA VAL A 57 -61.01 -47.67 -20.85
C VAL A 57 -59.55 -47.67 -21.30
N THR A 58 -59.30 -47.50 -22.58
CA THR A 58 -57.91 -47.38 -23.10
C THR A 58 -57.23 -46.07 -22.64
N LYS A 59 -58.00 -45.00 -22.54
CA LYS A 59 -57.53 -43.75 -22.09
C LYS A 59 -57.23 -43.68 -20.58
N ARG A 60 -57.87 -44.56 -19.78
CA ARG A 60 -57.58 -44.54 -18.31
C ARG A 60 -56.17 -45.05 -18.01
N ASN A 61 -55.73 -46.11 -18.66
CA ASN A 61 -54.40 -46.63 -18.50
C ASN A 61 -53.32 -45.62 -19.01
N GLU A 62 -53.58 -45.02 -20.18
CA GLU A 62 -52.73 -43.93 -20.71
C GLU A 62 -52.73 -42.73 -19.79
N MET A 63 -53.85 -42.41 -19.15
CA MET A 63 -53.93 -41.33 -18.19
C MET A 63 -53.22 -41.63 -16.86
N GLU A 64 -53.27 -42.91 -16.40
CA GLU A 64 -52.51 -43.30 -15.19
C GLU A 64 -50.97 -43.31 -15.41
N GLU A 65 -50.54 -43.83 -16.58
CA GLU A 65 -49.12 -43.72 -16.97
C GLU A 65 -48.67 -42.27 -17.15
N ASN A 66 -49.46 -41.45 -17.82
CA ASN A 66 -49.25 -40.05 -17.95
C ASN A 66 -49.25 -39.32 -16.60
N ARG A 67 -50.08 -39.73 -15.67
CA ARG A 67 -50.12 -39.17 -14.29
C ARG A 67 -48.88 -39.55 -13.52
N ALA A 68 -48.42 -40.78 -13.58
CA ALA A 68 -47.22 -41.25 -12.94
C ALA A 68 -46.00 -40.52 -13.51
N SER A 69 -45.89 -40.41 -14.82
CA SER A 69 -44.83 -39.66 -15.50
C SER A 69 -44.81 -38.18 -15.11
N LYS A 70 -46.00 -37.53 -15.07
CA LYS A 70 -46.13 -36.13 -14.65
C LYS A 70 -45.82 -35.93 -13.18
N TYR A 71 -46.21 -36.88 -12.31
CA TYR A 71 -45.88 -36.83 -10.90
C TYR A 71 -44.36 -36.95 -10.67
N THR A 72 -43.71 -37.85 -11.40
CA THR A 72 -42.25 -37.98 -11.38
C THR A 72 -41.60 -36.70 -11.84
N SER A 73 -42.06 -36.15 -12.97
CA SER A 73 -41.55 -34.84 -13.46
C SER A 73 -41.76 -33.69 -12.46
N TYR A 74 -42.91 -33.67 -11.79
CA TYR A 74 -43.19 -32.66 -10.75
C TYR A 74 -42.25 -32.80 -9.55
N CYS A 75 -42.02 -34.04 -9.08
CA CYS A 75 -41.10 -34.29 -7.98
C CYS A 75 -39.68 -33.87 -8.35
N THR A 76 -39.22 -34.26 -9.54
CA THR A 76 -37.91 -33.88 -10.07
C THR A 76 -37.76 -32.37 -10.19
N ASN A 77 -38.77 -31.70 -10.76
CA ASN A 77 -38.77 -30.26 -10.91
C ASN A 77 -38.78 -29.51 -9.56
N ARG A 78 -39.53 -30.04 -8.59
CA ARG A 78 -39.56 -29.48 -7.23
C ARG A 78 -38.20 -29.59 -6.53
N GLU A 79 -37.51 -30.71 -6.74
CA GLU A 79 -36.18 -30.93 -6.22
C GLU A 79 -35.14 -29.99 -6.87
N ILE A 80 -35.22 -29.87 -8.19
CA ILE A 80 -34.41 -28.91 -8.96
C ILE A 80 -34.65 -27.48 -8.44
N CYS A 81 -35.89 -27.06 -8.25
CA CYS A 81 -36.22 -25.74 -7.73
C CYS A 81 -35.63 -25.49 -6.32
N LYS A 82 -35.69 -26.51 -5.45
CA LYS A 82 -35.06 -26.41 -4.12
C LYS A 82 -33.55 -26.25 -4.23
N ASN A 83 -32.91 -27.06 -5.07
CA ASN A 83 -31.46 -27.00 -5.28
C ASN A 83 -31.03 -25.69 -5.88
N VAL A 84 -31.79 -25.18 -6.84
CA VAL A 84 -31.57 -23.87 -7.46
C VAL A 84 -31.73 -22.75 -6.45
N SER A 85 -32.78 -22.76 -5.64
CA SER A 85 -32.99 -21.75 -4.59
C SER A 85 -31.89 -21.77 -3.53
N LYS A 86 -31.37 -22.96 -3.19
CA LYS A 86 -30.21 -23.10 -2.31
C LYS A 86 -28.97 -22.48 -2.93
N LYS A 87 -28.68 -22.78 -4.19
CA LYS A 87 -27.54 -22.22 -4.93
C LYS A 87 -27.63 -20.72 -5.09
N GLN A 88 -28.81 -20.18 -5.30
CA GLN A 88 -29.04 -18.74 -5.36
C GLN A 88 -28.67 -18.04 -4.05
N LYS A 89 -29.02 -18.64 -2.90
CA LYS A 89 -28.61 -18.09 -1.59
C LYS A 89 -27.09 -18.14 -1.39
N GLU A 90 -26.46 -19.26 -1.78
CA GLU A 90 -24.99 -19.39 -1.71
C GLU A 90 -24.29 -18.34 -2.58
N ILE A 91 -24.79 -18.10 -3.80
CA ILE A 91 -24.28 -17.06 -4.70
C ILE A 91 -24.44 -15.68 -4.09
N ALA A 92 -25.64 -15.34 -3.57
CA ALA A 92 -25.86 -14.04 -2.95
C ALA A 92 -24.94 -13.78 -1.77
N GLN A 93 -24.69 -14.80 -0.93
CA GLN A 93 -23.72 -14.68 0.18
C GLN A 93 -22.30 -14.48 -0.33
N THR A 94 -21.92 -15.15 -1.42
CA THR A 94 -20.59 -15.02 -2.02
C THR A 94 -20.42 -13.66 -2.68
N GLU A 95 -21.46 -13.15 -3.33
CA GLU A 95 -21.48 -11.79 -3.91
C GLU A 95 -21.33 -10.71 -2.85
N GLN A 96 -22.04 -10.84 -1.72
CA GLN A 96 -21.86 -9.89 -0.60
C GLN A 96 -20.43 -9.88 -0.06
N LYS A 97 -19.84 -11.06 0.14
CA LYS A 97 -18.43 -11.17 0.57
C LYS A 97 -17.49 -10.57 -0.46
N TYR A 98 -17.73 -10.84 -1.75
CA TYR A 98 -16.90 -10.29 -2.83
C TYR A 98 -16.95 -8.75 -2.88
N VAL A 99 -18.14 -8.16 -2.79
CA VAL A 99 -18.31 -6.69 -2.78
C VAL A 99 -17.56 -6.07 -1.61
N TRP A 100 -17.67 -6.67 -0.43
CA TRP A 100 -16.97 -6.21 0.75
C TRP A 100 -15.44 -6.33 0.61
N MET A 101 -14.94 -7.50 0.18
CA MET A 101 -13.51 -7.71 -0.04
C MET A 101 -12.95 -6.81 -1.13
N LYS A 102 -13.72 -6.58 -2.19
CA LYS A 102 -13.35 -5.66 -3.26
C LYS A 102 -13.26 -4.22 -2.76
N SER A 103 -14.25 -3.76 -2.01
CA SER A 103 -14.23 -2.41 -1.40
C SER A 103 -13.02 -2.24 -0.48
N LEU A 104 -12.69 -3.25 0.32
CA LEU A 104 -11.50 -3.23 1.17
C LEU A 104 -10.22 -3.19 0.34
N SER A 105 -10.13 -4.01 -0.71
CA SER A 105 -9.00 -4.02 -1.64
C SER A 105 -8.83 -2.68 -2.37
N ASP A 106 -9.92 -2.10 -2.86
CA ASP A 106 -9.90 -0.80 -3.55
C ASP A 106 -9.50 0.33 -2.58
N THR A 107 -9.91 0.24 -1.31
CA THR A 107 -9.48 1.17 -0.26
C THR A 107 -7.99 1.00 0.05
N ALA A 108 -7.53 -0.23 0.22
CA ALA A 108 -6.12 -0.51 0.53
C ALA A 108 -5.17 -0.13 -0.61
N SER A 109 -5.61 -0.29 -1.85
CA SER A 109 -4.85 0.07 -3.06
C SER A 109 -5.00 1.55 -3.47
N GLY A 110 -5.78 2.34 -2.72
CA GLY A 110 -6.03 3.74 -3.04
C GLY A 110 -6.82 3.98 -4.33
N MET A 111 -7.53 2.99 -4.84
CA MET A 111 -8.33 3.09 -6.07
C MET A 111 -9.72 3.70 -5.84
N LEU A 112 -9.83 4.65 -4.93
CA LEU A 112 -11.09 5.35 -4.65
C LEU A 112 -11.34 6.44 -5.70
N ASN A 113 -12.51 6.41 -6.32
CA ASN A 113 -12.90 7.39 -7.32
C ASN A 113 -12.93 8.81 -6.73
N GLY A 114 -12.24 9.75 -7.41
CA GLY A 114 -12.24 11.16 -7.06
C GLY A 114 -11.24 11.59 -5.98
N LYS A 115 -10.39 10.70 -5.47
CA LYS A 115 -9.31 11.02 -4.52
C LYS A 115 -7.94 10.73 -5.11
N ALA A 116 -6.89 11.31 -4.53
CA ALA A 116 -5.51 10.97 -4.85
C ALA A 116 -5.27 9.47 -4.60
N LYS A 117 -4.54 8.82 -5.50
CA LYS A 117 -4.22 7.38 -5.38
C LYS A 117 -3.14 7.19 -4.32
N ILE A 118 -3.55 7.09 -3.07
CA ILE A 118 -2.66 6.84 -1.94
C ILE A 118 -2.92 5.41 -1.46
N GLU A 119 -1.92 4.54 -1.56
CA GLU A 119 -1.95 3.18 -1.00
C GLU A 119 -1.94 3.24 0.54
N LEU A 120 -2.55 2.28 1.21
CA LEU A 120 -2.60 2.22 2.68
C LEU A 120 -1.19 2.26 3.30
N GLU A 121 -0.23 1.58 2.69
CA GLU A 121 1.18 1.59 3.10
C GLU A 121 1.73 3.03 3.08
N THR A 122 1.53 3.74 1.97
CA THR A 122 1.97 5.14 1.84
C THR A 122 1.26 6.04 2.85
N TYR A 123 -0.03 5.84 3.10
CA TYR A 123 -0.77 6.59 4.10
C TYR A 123 -0.19 6.43 5.52
N VAL A 124 0.16 5.21 5.89
CA VAL A 124 0.83 4.95 7.17
C VAL A 124 2.21 5.60 7.21
N GLN A 125 2.99 5.46 6.13
CA GLN A 125 4.32 6.08 6.01
C GLN A 125 4.25 7.61 6.12
N MET A 126 3.24 8.25 5.53
CA MET A 126 3.02 9.69 5.64
C MET A 126 2.88 10.15 7.09
N ALA A 127 2.10 9.43 7.91
CA ALA A 127 1.91 9.77 9.31
C ALA A 127 3.21 9.67 10.14
N TYR A 128 4.06 8.69 9.84
CA TYR A 128 5.40 8.59 10.45
C TYR A 128 6.33 9.68 9.94
N PHE A 129 6.28 9.95 8.64
CA PHE A 129 7.13 10.94 8.01
C PHE A 129 6.85 12.36 8.51
N ASP A 130 5.58 12.72 8.70
CA ASP A 130 5.20 14.01 9.29
C ASP A 130 5.77 14.17 10.71
N ARG A 131 5.82 13.12 11.52
CA ARG A 131 6.47 13.14 12.85
C ARG A 131 7.98 13.30 12.77
N ILE A 132 8.61 12.62 11.81
CA ILE A 132 10.04 12.77 11.54
C ILE A 132 10.34 14.22 11.15
N LEU A 133 9.52 14.81 10.27
CA LEU A 133 9.70 16.20 9.83
C LEU A 133 9.58 17.20 10.99
N ILE A 134 8.64 17.01 11.91
CA ILE A 134 8.51 17.85 13.10
C ILE A 134 9.81 17.84 13.93
N ARG A 135 10.45 16.66 14.11
CA ARG A 135 11.71 16.53 14.83
C ARG A 135 12.89 17.09 14.05
N ALA A 136 12.92 16.81 12.74
CA ALA A 136 13.95 17.30 11.84
C ALA A 136 13.97 18.83 11.77
N ASN A 137 12.80 19.46 11.69
CA ASN A 137 12.68 20.91 11.56
C ASN A 137 13.24 21.68 12.76
N ARG A 138 13.21 21.11 13.97
CA ARG A 138 13.86 21.73 15.12
C ARG A 138 15.34 21.98 14.86
N ARG A 139 16.02 21.04 14.18
CA ARG A 139 17.44 21.14 13.83
C ARG A 139 17.66 21.94 12.55
N MET A 140 16.79 21.72 11.55
CA MET A 140 16.88 22.46 10.29
C MET A 140 16.79 23.97 10.52
N LEU A 141 15.82 24.41 11.32
CA LEU A 141 15.66 25.83 11.68
C LEU A 141 16.89 26.36 12.44
N THR A 142 17.47 25.55 13.34
CA THR A 142 18.69 25.96 14.05
C THR A 142 19.87 26.07 13.11
N MET A 143 20.11 25.07 12.24
CA MET A 143 21.25 25.07 11.30
C MET A 143 21.11 26.08 10.17
N SER A 144 19.89 26.42 9.76
CA SER A 144 19.62 27.42 8.72
C SER A 144 19.33 28.83 9.30
N SER A 145 19.60 29.08 10.58
CA SER A 145 19.27 30.35 11.25
C SER A 145 17.82 30.79 11.07
N GLY A 146 16.88 29.82 11.05
CA GLY A 146 15.44 30.06 10.90
C GLY A 146 14.97 30.20 9.46
N GLN A 147 15.85 30.05 8.48
CA GLN A 147 15.47 30.28 7.07
C GLN A 147 14.66 29.16 6.47
N TYR A 148 15.03 27.89 6.68
CA TYR A 148 14.44 26.76 5.96
C TYR A 148 13.65 25.84 6.87
N GLU A 149 12.47 25.46 6.38
CA GLU A 149 11.60 24.45 6.99
C GLU A 149 11.25 23.37 5.96
N LEU A 150 11.43 22.10 6.34
CA LEU A 150 11.08 20.95 5.53
C LEU A 150 9.60 20.64 5.68
N LYS A 151 8.90 20.44 4.58
CA LYS A 151 7.50 20.05 4.58
C LYS A 151 7.24 18.95 3.56
N ARG A 152 6.29 18.09 3.86
CA ARG A 152 5.81 17.13 2.87
C ARG A 152 4.95 17.84 1.84
N GLU A 153 5.11 17.49 0.58
CA GLU A 153 4.31 18.03 -0.50
C GLU A 153 2.93 17.35 -0.50
N GLU A 154 1.89 18.14 -0.29
CA GLU A 154 0.50 17.65 -0.22
C GLU A 154 -0.14 17.52 -1.61
N GLU A 155 0.31 18.37 -2.56
CA GLU A 155 -0.22 18.41 -3.93
C GLU A 155 0.82 17.90 -4.92
N THR A 156 0.60 16.71 -5.47
CA THR A 156 1.32 16.29 -6.68
C THR A 156 0.58 16.80 -7.88
N GLY A 157 1.21 17.68 -8.66
CA GLY A 157 0.64 18.26 -9.90
C GLY A 157 0.33 17.24 -11.00
N SER A 158 0.58 15.97 -10.78
CA SER A 158 0.31 14.91 -11.75
C SER A 158 -0.49 13.76 -11.10
N ARG A 159 -1.65 13.45 -11.66
CA ARG A 159 -2.49 12.29 -11.30
C ARG A 159 -1.79 10.93 -11.46
N LYS A 160 -0.58 10.88 -12.02
CA LYS A 160 0.15 9.65 -12.36
C LYS A 160 1.27 9.32 -11.37
N GLU A 161 1.74 10.27 -10.58
CA GLU A 161 2.81 10.04 -9.62
C GLU A 161 2.23 9.61 -8.28
N LYS A 162 2.94 8.70 -7.59
CA LYS A 162 2.56 8.25 -6.24
C LYS A 162 2.72 9.45 -5.30
N ALA A 163 1.59 10.10 -5.00
CA ALA A 163 1.55 11.23 -4.09
C ALA A 163 1.85 10.78 -2.66
N GLY A 164 2.55 11.61 -1.91
CA GLY A 164 2.49 11.50 -0.46
C GLY A 164 3.79 11.54 0.33
N LEU A 165 4.95 11.25 -0.27
CA LEU A 165 6.25 11.25 0.44
C LEU A 165 7.26 12.24 -0.15
N GLU A 166 6.84 13.08 -1.08
CA GLU A 166 7.72 14.10 -1.65
C GLU A 166 7.94 15.24 -0.67
N LEU A 167 9.17 15.77 -0.69
CA LEU A 167 9.62 16.85 0.17
C LEU A 167 9.72 18.17 -0.59
N CYS A 168 9.29 19.21 0.09
CA CYS A 168 9.52 20.58 -0.28
C CYS A 168 10.16 21.35 0.90
N VAL A 169 10.75 22.47 0.57
CA VAL A 169 11.33 23.42 1.52
C VAL A 169 10.54 24.72 1.46
N ILE A 170 10.20 25.23 2.62
CA ILE A 170 9.67 26.58 2.79
C ILE A 170 10.84 27.46 3.17
N ASP A 171 11.08 28.52 2.39
CA ASP A 171 12.03 29.57 2.69
C ASP A 171 11.29 30.70 3.39
N HIS A 172 11.53 30.88 4.68
CA HIS A 172 10.85 31.88 5.50
C HIS A 172 11.31 33.32 5.21
N TYR A 173 12.47 33.52 4.55
CA TYR A 173 12.92 34.86 4.20
C TYR A 173 12.17 35.46 3.01
N ASN A 174 11.84 34.63 2.04
CA ASN A 174 11.10 35.08 0.84
C ASN A 174 9.68 34.51 0.74
N GLY A 175 9.26 33.67 1.69
CA GLY A 175 7.93 33.07 1.72
C GLY A 175 7.65 32.05 0.62
N THR A 176 8.68 31.57 -0.09
CA THR A 176 8.51 30.67 -1.24
C THR A 176 8.61 29.20 -0.82
N LYS A 177 7.80 28.37 -1.47
CA LYS A 177 7.86 26.91 -1.38
C LYS A 177 8.56 26.39 -2.64
N ARG A 178 9.60 25.57 -2.46
CA ARG A 178 10.37 24.97 -3.56
C ARG A 178 10.70 23.50 -3.29
N SER A 179 10.99 22.74 -4.33
CA SER A 179 11.41 21.35 -4.17
C SER A 179 12.79 21.28 -3.48
N VAL A 180 13.00 20.27 -2.62
CA VAL A 180 14.29 20.00 -2.01
C VAL A 180 15.41 19.77 -3.04
N LYS A 181 15.07 19.38 -4.26
CA LYS A 181 16.02 19.20 -5.37
C LYS A 181 16.69 20.49 -5.83
N THR A 182 16.15 21.64 -5.43
CA THR A 182 16.68 22.98 -5.78
C THR A 182 17.60 23.57 -4.69
N LEU A 183 17.85 22.82 -3.63
CA LEU A 183 18.76 23.22 -2.55
C LEU A 183 20.20 23.20 -3.05
N SER A 184 21.00 24.13 -2.53
CA SER A 184 22.46 24.10 -2.72
C SER A 184 23.09 22.88 -2.03
N GLY A 185 24.36 22.60 -2.27
CA GLY A 185 25.05 21.47 -1.62
C GLY A 185 25.02 21.57 -0.10
N GLY A 186 25.31 22.74 0.46
CA GLY A 186 25.27 22.98 1.89
C GLY A 186 23.86 22.85 2.49
N GLU A 187 22.86 23.52 1.88
CA GLU A 187 21.47 23.42 2.31
C GLU A 187 20.94 21.97 2.24
N SER A 188 21.33 21.22 1.20
CA SER A 188 20.97 19.81 1.03
C SER A 188 21.58 18.93 2.11
N PHE A 189 22.83 19.21 2.49
CA PHE A 189 23.48 18.51 3.59
C PHE A 189 22.77 18.79 4.93
N GLN A 190 22.47 20.05 5.25
CA GLN A 190 21.73 20.43 6.45
C GLN A 190 20.35 19.75 6.49
N ALA A 191 19.64 19.72 5.37
CA ALA A 191 18.35 19.02 5.25
C ALA A 191 18.47 17.51 5.49
N SER A 192 19.48 16.88 4.87
CA SER A 192 19.73 15.44 5.02
C SER A 192 20.13 15.07 6.44
N LEU A 193 21.01 15.86 7.06
CA LEU A 193 21.42 15.68 8.45
C LEU A 193 20.22 15.85 9.39
N SER A 194 19.42 16.89 9.20
CA SER A 194 18.20 17.13 10.00
C SER A 194 17.23 15.95 9.92
N LEU A 195 17.01 15.42 8.73
CA LEU A 195 16.12 14.26 8.50
C LEU A 195 16.67 13.00 9.17
N ALA A 196 17.96 12.73 9.03
CA ALA A 196 18.59 11.55 9.66
C ALA A 196 18.47 11.62 11.20
N LEU A 197 18.69 12.79 11.78
CA LEU A 197 18.54 13.01 13.20
C LEU A 197 17.08 12.93 13.65
N GLY A 198 16.17 13.50 12.88
CA GLY A 198 14.72 13.41 13.14
C GLY A 198 14.20 11.97 13.10
N LEU A 199 14.68 11.19 12.14
CA LEU A 199 14.38 9.76 12.04
C LEU A 199 14.91 8.98 13.23
N SER A 200 16.18 9.24 13.61
CA SER A 200 16.79 8.61 14.79
C SER A 200 15.98 8.87 16.07
N ASP A 201 15.52 10.09 16.27
CA ASP A 201 14.72 10.47 17.44
C ASP A 201 13.33 9.82 17.40
N GLU A 202 12.71 9.70 16.22
CA GLU A 202 11.40 9.05 16.08
C GLU A 202 11.48 7.55 16.37
N ILE A 203 12.51 6.88 15.84
CA ILE A 203 12.74 5.45 16.11
C ILE A 203 12.92 5.21 17.60
N GLN A 204 13.74 6.02 18.28
CA GLN A 204 13.98 5.88 19.71
C GLN A 204 12.71 6.11 20.54
N SER A 205 11.86 7.05 20.13
CA SER A 205 10.64 7.33 20.87
C SER A 205 9.57 6.26 20.71
N TYR A 206 9.60 5.53 19.60
CA TYR A 206 8.58 4.52 19.27
C TYR A 206 8.97 3.09 19.70
N ALA A 207 10.23 2.76 19.63
CA ALA A 207 10.72 1.39 19.81
C ALA A 207 10.84 0.92 21.27
N GLY A 208 10.20 1.62 22.22
CA GLY A 208 10.06 1.12 23.60
C GLY A 208 11.39 0.80 24.31
N GLY A 209 12.49 1.46 23.92
CA GLY A 209 13.77 1.29 24.57
C GLY A 209 14.95 0.89 23.68
N ILE A 210 14.79 0.81 22.37
CA ILE A 210 15.95 0.67 21.47
C ILE A 210 16.69 2.01 21.49
N ARG A 211 17.81 2.06 22.19
CA ARG A 211 18.69 3.23 22.23
C ARG A 211 19.67 3.13 21.08
N MET A 212 19.73 4.19 20.27
CA MET A 212 20.80 4.36 19.29
C MET A 212 21.94 5.13 19.98
N ASP A 213 22.85 4.39 20.57
CA ASP A 213 23.94 4.97 21.39
C ASP A 213 25.10 5.50 20.54
N SER A 214 25.15 5.12 19.24
CA SER A 214 26.19 5.61 18.32
C SER A 214 25.61 6.00 16.97
N MET A 215 26.19 7.05 16.38
CA MET A 215 25.85 7.55 15.04
C MET A 215 27.15 7.92 14.32
N PHE A 216 27.23 7.57 13.03
CA PHE A 216 28.34 7.96 12.17
C PHE A 216 27.82 8.82 11.03
N VAL A 217 28.48 9.95 10.82
CA VAL A 217 28.24 10.87 9.70
C VAL A 217 29.46 10.77 8.78
N ASP A 218 29.22 10.29 7.55
CA ASP A 218 30.26 10.07 6.56
C ASP A 218 30.22 11.18 5.52
N GLU A 219 31.26 11.98 5.45
CA GLU A 219 31.48 13.10 4.53
C GLU A 219 30.34 14.16 4.53
N GLY A 220 30.28 15.00 3.49
CA GLY A 220 29.24 16.01 3.29
C GLY A 220 29.57 17.41 3.84
N PHE A 221 30.50 17.52 4.78
CA PHE A 221 30.89 18.81 5.39
C PHE A 221 31.67 19.72 4.43
N GLY A 222 32.29 19.16 3.39
CA GLY A 222 33.06 19.93 2.42
C GLY A 222 32.25 20.87 1.51
N SER A 223 30.93 20.76 1.53
CA SER A 223 30.03 21.64 0.79
C SER A 223 29.47 22.80 1.62
N LEU A 224 29.84 22.88 2.90
CA LEU A 224 29.41 23.92 3.83
C LEU A 224 30.39 25.10 3.82
N ASP A 225 29.84 26.28 3.97
CA ASP A 225 30.62 27.44 4.39
C ASP A 225 30.94 27.34 5.89
N GLU A 226 31.81 28.25 6.38
CA GLU A 226 32.32 28.23 7.75
C GLU A 226 31.18 28.36 8.79
N ASP A 227 30.22 29.25 8.53
CA ASP A 227 29.06 29.47 9.41
C ASP A 227 28.13 28.23 9.46
N ALA A 228 27.82 27.64 8.31
CA ALA A 228 26.99 26.43 8.23
C ALA A 228 27.70 25.22 8.84
N LEU A 229 29.03 25.12 8.72
CA LEU A 229 29.82 24.08 9.34
C LEU A 229 29.73 24.18 10.87
N GLU A 230 29.92 25.40 11.44
CA GLU A 230 29.80 25.64 12.87
C GLU A 230 28.40 25.27 13.40
N GLN A 231 27.35 25.65 12.68
CA GLN A 231 25.98 25.32 13.07
C GLN A 231 25.71 23.80 13.00
N ALA A 232 26.20 23.11 11.98
CA ALA A 232 26.08 21.66 11.85
C ALA A 232 26.81 20.94 13.00
N LEU A 233 28.00 21.39 13.35
CA LEU A 233 28.76 20.85 14.49
C LEU A 233 28.04 21.09 15.81
N LYS A 234 27.51 22.27 16.05
CA LYS A 234 26.70 22.54 17.25
C LYS A 234 25.51 21.60 17.36
N ALA A 235 24.81 21.33 16.24
CA ALA A 235 23.71 20.40 16.23
C ALA A 235 24.15 18.96 16.55
N LEU A 236 25.33 18.52 16.09
CA LEU A 236 25.91 17.23 16.41
C LEU A 236 26.40 17.12 17.85
N LEU A 237 27.00 18.17 18.37
CA LEU A 237 27.48 18.22 19.76
C LEU A 237 26.33 18.13 20.77
N GLN A 238 25.17 18.74 20.47
CA GLN A 238 23.97 18.58 21.28
C GLN A 238 23.50 17.12 21.43
N LEU A 239 23.84 16.26 20.49
CA LEU A 239 23.55 14.82 20.59
C LEU A 239 24.47 14.11 21.59
N THR A 240 25.73 14.57 21.73
CA THR A 240 26.67 13.96 22.68
C THR A 240 26.31 14.29 24.12
N GLU A 241 25.66 15.42 24.38
CA GLU A 241 25.13 15.76 25.71
C GLU A 241 24.04 14.75 26.17
N GLY A 242 23.36 14.08 25.24
CA GLY A 242 22.41 12.99 25.47
C GLY A 242 23.06 11.62 25.68
N ASN A 243 24.38 11.53 25.92
CA ASN A 243 25.13 10.26 26.11
C ASN A 243 25.20 9.40 24.82
N ARG A 244 25.21 10.01 23.64
CA ARG A 244 25.42 9.35 22.35
C ARG A 244 26.83 9.55 21.84
N LEU A 245 27.39 8.51 21.25
CA LEU A 245 28.68 8.61 20.55
C LEU A 245 28.41 9.07 19.12
N VAL A 246 28.96 10.21 18.74
CA VAL A 246 28.92 10.73 17.37
C VAL A 246 30.31 10.61 16.75
N GLY A 247 30.43 9.81 15.70
CA GLY A 247 31.62 9.68 14.88
C GLY A 247 31.45 10.45 13.59
N ILE A 248 32.45 11.26 13.23
CA ILE A 248 32.49 12.03 11.98
C ILE A 248 33.65 11.51 11.14
N ILE A 249 33.36 11.12 9.90
CA ILE A 249 34.35 10.76 8.89
C ILE A 249 34.46 11.94 7.93
N SER A 250 35.62 12.62 7.91
CA SER A 250 35.79 13.77 7.05
C SER A 250 37.24 13.99 6.68
N HIS A 251 37.46 14.63 5.55
CA HIS A 251 38.75 15.10 5.10
C HIS A 251 38.93 16.64 5.28
N VAL A 252 37.89 17.30 5.80
CA VAL A 252 37.86 18.76 6.01
C VAL A 252 38.82 19.13 7.15
N SER A 253 39.75 20.06 6.89
CA SER A 253 40.80 20.47 7.85
C SER A 253 40.22 21.19 9.06
N GLU A 254 39.22 22.04 8.84
CA GLU A 254 38.55 22.84 9.87
C GLU A 254 37.92 21.98 10.97
N LEU A 255 37.41 20.78 10.60
CA LEU A 255 36.86 19.81 11.54
C LEU A 255 37.96 19.20 12.45
N LYS A 256 39.17 19.07 11.95
CA LYS A 256 40.28 18.48 12.72
C LYS A 256 40.65 19.33 13.91
N ASP A 257 40.49 20.64 13.80
CA ASP A 257 40.87 21.57 14.87
C ASP A 257 39.80 21.73 15.95
N GLN A 258 38.56 21.36 15.62
CA GLN A 258 37.41 21.50 16.52
C GLN A 258 37.04 20.21 17.29
N ILE A 259 37.65 19.07 16.94
CA ILE A 259 37.36 17.79 17.58
C ILE A 259 38.57 17.26 18.32
N ASP A 260 38.42 17.04 19.64
CA ASP A 260 39.50 16.63 20.53
C ASP A 260 40.00 15.20 20.28
N LYS A 261 39.08 14.25 20.05
CA LYS A 261 39.43 12.84 19.88
C LYS A 261 39.39 12.47 18.42
N LYS A 262 40.52 12.03 17.88
CA LYS A 262 40.67 11.74 16.44
C LYS A 262 41.26 10.37 16.21
N ILE A 263 40.82 9.76 15.12
CA ILE A 263 41.44 8.56 14.52
C ILE A 263 42.01 8.97 13.17
N ILE A 264 43.31 9.14 13.09
CA ILE A 264 43.99 9.56 11.86
C ILE A 264 44.36 8.30 11.07
N VAL A 265 43.85 8.19 9.88
CA VAL A 265 44.15 7.08 8.95
C VAL A 265 45.09 7.57 7.86
N THR A 266 46.30 7.04 7.83
CA THR A 266 47.32 7.38 6.83
C THR A 266 47.64 6.19 5.93
N LYS A 267 47.68 6.44 4.60
CA LYS A 267 48.17 5.45 3.65
C LYS A 267 49.69 5.44 3.60
N GLN A 268 50.29 4.31 3.88
CA GLN A 268 51.72 4.07 3.70
C GLN A 268 51.99 3.21 2.46
N ARG A 269 52.86 3.69 1.58
CA ARG A 269 53.36 2.86 0.45
C ARG A 269 54.63 2.18 0.91
N THR A 270 54.59 0.87 1.00
CA THR A 270 55.74 0.03 1.25
C THR A 270 56.13 -0.67 -0.06
N PRO A 271 57.38 -1.14 -0.19
CA PRO A 271 57.81 -1.91 -1.38
C PRO A 271 56.96 -3.14 -1.64
N GLU A 272 56.25 -3.66 -0.62
CA GLU A 272 55.39 -4.85 -0.64
C GLU A 272 53.94 -4.55 -0.97
N GLY A 273 53.55 -3.25 -1.07
CA GLY A 273 52.18 -2.83 -1.34
C GLY A 273 51.73 -1.58 -0.63
N VAL A 274 50.43 -1.32 -0.65
CA VAL A 274 49.80 -0.17 0.06
C VAL A 274 49.17 -0.69 1.34
N SER A 275 49.61 -0.16 2.46
CA SER A 275 49.03 -0.39 3.79
C SER A 275 48.37 0.88 4.36
N SER A 276 47.45 0.75 5.33
CA SER A 276 46.85 1.86 6.04
C SER A 276 47.14 1.71 7.52
N VAL A 277 47.60 2.81 8.15
CA VAL A 277 47.87 2.87 9.58
C VAL A 277 46.87 3.81 10.21
N ALA A 278 46.22 3.38 11.28
CA ALA A 278 45.30 4.17 12.08
C ALA A 278 46.02 4.55 13.41
N ARG A 279 45.99 5.83 13.77
CA ARG A 279 46.47 6.34 15.06
C ARG A 279 45.33 7.05 15.79
N VAL A 280 45.23 6.85 17.08
CA VAL A 280 44.29 7.56 17.98
C VAL A 280 45.06 8.71 18.60
N GLU A 281 44.51 9.91 18.48
CA GLU A 281 45.00 11.15 19.09
C GLU A 281 43.91 11.73 19.98
#